data_0d4eeb316134ffd788868d7f7eeaf473
#
_entry.id   0d4eeb316134ffd788868d7f7eeaf473
#
_cell.length_a   1.000
_cell.length_b   1.000
_cell.length_c   1.000
_cell.angle_alpha   90.00
_cell.angle_beta   90.00
_cell.angle_gamma   90.00
#
_symmetry.space_group_name_H-M   'P 1'
#
loop_
_entity.id
_entity.type
_entity.pdbx_description
1 polymer ?
#
loop_
_entity_poly.entity_id
_entity_poly.type
_entity_poly.pdbx_seq_one_letter_code
_entity_poly.pdbx_strand_id
1 'polypeptide(L)'
;MTSLQVFDARLAKVAQGAGALERLCSGAAWSEGPAWLPRSSELIWSDIPNNRILSWHAQHGLRVWRGDAEFTNGHVLDQGGDLLHASHGQRAIIRTWLGSQGEPLADEVVVDNYRGQRLNSPNDLVVKSDGSIWFTDPPYGILSDREGHKAPSEIGANHVYRYCPHTQNLSIA
;
A
#
# COMPACT_ATOMS: atom_id res chain seq x y z
N MET A 1 23.24 18.14 -3.68
CA MET A 1 23.20 16.66 -3.64
C MET A 1 23.10 16.28 -2.17
N THR A 2 22.01 15.62 -1.79
CA THR A 2 21.82 15.15 -0.40
C THR A 2 22.65 13.89 -0.23
N SER A 3 23.72 13.95 0.58
CA SER A 3 24.54 12.78 0.91
C SER A 3 23.91 12.03 2.07
N LEU A 4 24.02 10.70 2.06
CA LEU A 4 23.61 9.87 3.19
C LEU A 4 24.51 10.21 4.40
N GLN A 5 23.90 10.53 5.55
CA GLN A 5 24.62 10.77 6.81
C GLN A 5 24.47 9.54 7.70
N VAL A 6 25.59 8.91 8.05
CA VAL A 6 25.63 7.71 8.89
C VAL A 6 25.90 8.13 10.34
N PHE A 7 24.93 7.91 11.23
CA PHE A 7 25.04 8.22 12.66
C PHE A 7 25.47 7.01 13.52
N ASP A 8 25.37 5.79 12.99
CA ASP A 8 25.73 4.56 13.69
C ASP A 8 26.51 3.64 12.75
N ALA A 9 27.65 3.12 13.24
CA ALA A 9 28.56 2.26 12.45
C ALA A 9 27.87 0.98 11.92
N ARG A 10 26.80 0.49 12.57
CA ARG A 10 26.01 -0.65 12.11
C ARG A 10 25.33 -0.38 10.77
N LEU A 11 24.99 0.88 10.48
CA LEU A 11 24.41 1.29 9.21
C LEU A 11 25.42 1.25 8.05
N ALA A 12 26.73 1.28 8.33
CA ALA A 12 27.77 1.32 7.30
C ALA A 12 27.67 0.16 6.30
N LYS A 13 27.30 -1.05 6.77
CA LYS A 13 27.13 -2.23 5.90
C LYS A 13 25.90 -2.10 5.00
N VAL A 14 24.80 -1.54 5.51
CA VAL A 14 23.55 -1.32 4.76
C VAL A 14 23.73 -0.19 3.77
N ALA A 15 24.48 0.85 4.15
CA ALA A 15 24.77 2.02 3.32
C ALA A 15 25.90 1.77 2.29
N GLN A 16 26.55 0.63 2.34
CA GLN A 16 27.63 0.29 1.41
C GLN A 16 27.10 0.27 -0.03
N GLY A 17 27.66 1.11 -0.89
CA GLY A 17 27.22 1.25 -2.27
C GLY A 17 26.02 2.20 -2.47
N ALA A 18 25.47 2.79 -1.42
CA ALA A 18 24.46 3.82 -1.56
C ALA A 18 25.04 5.06 -2.27
N GLY A 19 24.46 5.40 -3.43
CA GLY A 19 24.79 6.60 -4.19
C GLY A 19 24.17 7.87 -3.62
N ALA A 20 24.30 8.97 -4.33
CA ALA A 20 23.55 10.19 -4.04
C ALA A 20 22.05 9.96 -4.28
N LEU A 21 21.19 10.65 -3.49
CA LEU A 21 19.75 10.65 -3.73
C LEU A 21 19.45 11.20 -5.13
N GLU A 22 18.74 10.43 -5.93
CA GLU A 22 18.33 10.78 -7.29
C GLU A 22 16.81 10.98 -7.35
N ARG A 23 16.37 12.05 -8.01
CA ARG A 23 14.95 12.24 -8.32
C ARG A 23 14.62 11.52 -9.63
N LEU A 24 13.90 10.41 -9.54
CA LEU A 24 13.51 9.62 -10.73
C LEU A 24 12.35 10.25 -11.50
N CYS A 25 11.38 10.84 -10.79
CA CYS A 25 10.20 11.47 -11.40
C CYS A 25 9.57 12.52 -10.48
N SER A 26 8.53 13.18 -10.98
CA SER A 26 7.69 14.14 -10.25
C SER A 26 6.27 14.12 -10.82
N GLY A 27 5.31 14.84 -10.18
CA GLY A 27 3.95 15.00 -10.69
C GLY A 27 2.87 14.27 -9.89
N ALA A 28 3.23 13.60 -8.80
CA ALA A 28 2.27 13.15 -7.79
C ALA A 28 1.88 14.32 -6.87
N ALA A 29 0.63 14.35 -6.43
CA ALA A 29 0.16 15.29 -5.41
C ALA A 29 0.55 14.82 -4.01
N TRP A 30 0.48 13.49 -3.76
CA TRP A 30 0.84 12.88 -2.48
C TRP A 30 1.27 11.42 -2.72
N SER A 31 2.56 11.14 -2.58
CA SER A 31 3.14 9.81 -2.82
C SER A 31 3.19 9.00 -1.54
N GLU A 32 2.57 7.80 -1.57
CA GLU A 32 2.48 6.87 -0.45
C GLU A 32 2.62 5.41 -0.89
N GLY A 33 2.95 4.52 0.06
CA GLY A 33 2.90 3.08 -0.11
C GLY A 33 3.76 2.53 -1.24
N PRO A 34 5.06 2.83 -1.34
CA PRO A 34 5.89 2.30 -2.43
C PRO A 34 6.07 0.79 -2.32
N ALA A 35 5.91 0.08 -3.45
CA ALA A 35 6.17 -1.35 -3.57
C ALA A 35 6.90 -1.68 -4.87
N TRP A 36 7.82 -2.63 -4.79
CA TRP A 36 8.53 -3.13 -5.97
C TRP A 36 7.80 -4.33 -6.56
N LEU A 37 7.48 -4.28 -7.85
CA LEU A 37 6.90 -5.38 -8.61
C LEU A 37 8.01 -6.12 -9.39
N PRO A 38 8.49 -7.28 -8.90
CA PRO A 38 9.61 -7.97 -9.56
C PRO A 38 9.25 -8.52 -10.94
N ARG A 39 7.96 -8.87 -11.19
CA ARG A 39 7.51 -9.42 -12.49
C ARG A 39 7.67 -8.41 -13.62
N SER A 40 7.45 -7.11 -13.35
CA SER A 40 7.59 -6.02 -14.34
C SER A 40 8.85 -5.18 -14.15
N SER A 41 9.61 -5.39 -13.08
CA SER A 41 10.72 -4.51 -12.68
C SER A 41 10.29 -3.04 -12.53
N GLU A 42 9.13 -2.82 -11.91
CA GLU A 42 8.56 -1.51 -11.68
C GLU A 42 8.46 -1.19 -10.18
N LEU A 43 8.71 0.06 -9.83
CA LEU A 43 8.30 0.64 -8.56
C LEU A 43 6.91 1.21 -8.74
N ILE A 44 5.96 0.79 -7.90
CA ILE A 44 4.62 1.39 -7.83
C ILE A 44 4.45 2.19 -6.54
N TRP A 45 3.56 3.16 -6.55
CA TRP A 45 3.13 3.90 -5.35
C TRP A 45 1.79 4.59 -5.59
N SER A 46 1.09 4.92 -4.52
CA SER A 46 -0.17 5.67 -4.56
C SER A 46 0.08 7.15 -4.76
N ASP A 47 -0.75 7.79 -5.58
CA ASP A 47 -0.97 9.23 -5.63
C ASP A 47 -2.42 9.47 -5.20
N ILE A 48 -2.63 9.48 -3.87
CA ILE A 48 -3.94 9.31 -3.23
C ILE A 48 -4.96 10.36 -3.68
N PRO A 49 -4.68 11.70 -3.59
CA PRO A 49 -5.66 12.71 -3.96
C PRO A 49 -6.05 12.68 -5.44
N ASN A 50 -5.18 12.15 -6.29
CA ASN A 50 -5.46 11.96 -7.71
C ASN A 50 -6.10 10.60 -8.03
N ASN A 51 -6.44 9.82 -7.00
CA ASN A 51 -7.12 8.53 -7.10
C ASN A 51 -6.46 7.58 -8.10
N ARG A 52 -5.12 7.47 -8.06
CA ARG A 52 -4.35 6.65 -9.01
C ARG A 52 -3.15 5.98 -8.35
N ILE A 53 -2.71 4.88 -8.95
CA ILE A 53 -1.43 4.24 -8.67
C ILE A 53 -0.50 4.58 -9.82
N LEU A 54 0.67 5.09 -9.50
CA LEU A 54 1.74 5.40 -10.42
C LEU A 54 2.75 4.25 -10.45
N SER A 55 3.44 4.08 -11.57
CA SER A 55 4.62 3.22 -11.65
C SER A 55 5.78 3.92 -12.34
N TRP A 56 6.98 3.50 -11.98
CA TRP A 56 8.21 3.90 -12.63
C TRP A 56 9.04 2.68 -13.03
N HIS A 57 9.51 2.69 -14.25
CA HIS A 57 10.41 1.67 -14.80
C HIS A 57 11.66 2.33 -15.38
N ALA A 58 12.83 1.71 -15.19
CA ALA A 58 14.10 2.31 -15.59
C ALA A 58 14.20 2.63 -17.10
N GLN A 59 13.54 1.86 -17.96
CA GLN A 59 13.54 2.06 -19.40
C GLN A 59 12.35 2.87 -19.92
N HIS A 60 11.20 2.84 -19.21
CA HIS A 60 9.95 3.43 -19.70
C HIS A 60 9.52 4.67 -18.93
N GLY A 61 10.21 5.00 -17.82
CA GLY A 61 9.90 6.15 -16.99
C GLY A 61 8.60 6.00 -16.20
N LEU A 62 8.00 7.15 -15.90
CA LEU A 62 6.76 7.27 -15.13
C LEU A 62 5.54 6.99 -16.02
N ARG A 63 4.59 6.20 -15.48
CA ARG A 63 3.26 5.99 -16.06
C ARG A 63 2.18 5.87 -15.00
N VAL A 64 0.91 5.99 -15.37
CA VAL A 64 -0.21 5.58 -14.53
C VAL A 64 -0.34 4.06 -14.66
N TRP A 65 -0.13 3.34 -13.55
CA TRP A 65 -0.29 1.89 -13.48
C TRP A 65 -1.78 1.52 -13.37
N ARG A 66 -2.54 2.27 -12.54
CA ARG A 66 -3.99 2.14 -12.39
C ARG A 66 -4.60 3.52 -12.13
N GLY A 67 -5.65 3.88 -12.90
CA GLY A 67 -6.60 4.95 -12.57
C GLY A 67 -7.74 4.40 -11.70
N ASP A 68 -8.55 5.30 -11.13
CA ASP A 68 -9.69 4.94 -10.27
C ASP A 68 -9.32 3.89 -9.21
N ALA A 69 -8.24 4.18 -8.48
CA ALA A 69 -7.60 3.27 -7.55
C ALA A 69 -8.29 3.21 -6.17
N GLU A 70 -9.50 3.75 -6.05
CA GLU A 70 -10.27 3.78 -4.79
C GLU A 70 -9.46 4.35 -3.63
N PHE A 71 -8.72 5.43 -3.91
CA PHE A 71 -7.86 6.12 -2.94
C PHE A 71 -6.94 5.16 -2.18
N THR A 72 -6.39 4.19 -2.89
CA THR A 72 -5.44 3.23 -2.31
C THR A 72 -4.25 3.96 -1.69
N ASN A 73 -3.77 3.47 -0.54
CA ASN A 73 -2.61 3.99 0.19
C ASN A 73 -1.45 2.98 0.16
N GLY A 74 -1.27 2.15 1.19
CA GLY A 74 -0.17 1.21 1.32
C GLY A 74 -0.26 -0.01 0.38
N HIS A 75 0.90 -0.56 0.03
CA HIS A 75 1.02 -1.74 -0.84
C HIS A 75 2.06 -2.72 -0.30
N VAL A 76 1.81 -4.01 -0.46
CA VAL A 76 2.79 -5.08 -0.21
C VAL A 76 2.48 -6.25 -1.14
N LEU A 77 3.50 -7.03 -1.52
CA LEU A 77 3.26 -8.32 -2.17
C LEU A 77 2.96 -9.40 -1.14
N ASP A 78 2.00 -10.25 -1.43
CA ASP A 78 1.78 -11.46 -0.66
C ASP A 78 2.83 -12.54 -1.00
N GLN A 79 2.75 -13.70 -0.34
CA GLN A 79 3.69 -14.80 -0.56
C GLN A 79 3.60 -15.41 -1.97
N GLY A 80 2.48 -15.25 -2.66
CA GLY A 80 2.25 -15.67 -4.05
C GLY A 80 2.80 -14.67 -5.07
N GLY A 81 3.18 -13.48 -4.60
CA GLY A 81 3.63 -12.37 -5.44
C GLY A 81 2.50 -11.58 -6.08
N ASP A 82 1.30 -11.64 -5.49
CA ASP A 82 0.18 -10.80 -5.86
C ASP A 82 0.11 -9.58 -4.94
N LEU A 83 -0.49 -8.48 -5.43
CA LEU A 83 -0.48 -7.21 -4.72
C LEU A 83 -1.61 -7.15 -3.69
N LEU A 84 -1.25 -6.94 -2.42
CA LEU A 84 -2.18 -6.51 -1.39
C LEU A 84 -2.06 -5.01 -1.21
N HIS A 85 -3.21 -4.35 -1.06
CA HIS A 85 -3.23 -2.90 -0.84
C HIS A 85 -4.36 -2.46 0.08
N ALA A 86 -4.11 -1.37 0.78
CA ALA A 86 -5.05 -0.73 1.70
C ALA A 86 -5.87 0.31 0.94
N SER A 87 -7.18 0.08 0.75
CA SER A 87 -8.09 0.98 0.03
C SER A 87 -8.88 1.84 1.01
N HIS A 88 -8.69 3.15 0.93
CA HIS A 88 -9.49 4.11 1.67
C HIS A 88 -10.93 4.17 1.14
N GLY A 89 -11.11 4.20 -0.18
CA GLY A 89 -12.44 4.33 -0.80
C GLY A 89 -13.32 3.12 -0.57
N GLN A 90 -12.75 1.91 -0.66
CA GLN A 90 -13.49 0.68 -0.37
C GLN A 90 -13.55 0.38 1.13
N ARG A 91 -12.71 1.02 1.96
CA ARG A 91 -12.57 0.75 3.39
C ARG A 91 -12.20 -0.72 3.65
N ALA A 92 -11.19 -1.21 2.92
CA ALA A 92 -10.88 -2.63 2.85
C ALA A 92 -9.39 -2.88 2.58
N ILE A 93 -8.94 -4.11 2.88
CA ILE A 93 -7.74 -4.68 2.28
C ILE A 93 -8.16 -5.43 1.02
N ILE A 94 -7.52 -5.09 -0.08
CA ILE A 94 -7.80 -5.64 -1.41
C ILE A 94 -6.60 -6.44 -1.88
N ARG A 95 -6.84 -7.61 -2.52
CA ARG A 95 -5.84 -8.30 -3.31
C ARG A 95 -6.09 -7.98 -4.78
N THR A 96 -5.04 -7.56 -5.49
CA THR A 96 -5.01 -7.52 -6.94
C THR A 96 -4.17 -8.67 -7.46
N TRP A 97 -4.77 -9.59 -8.18
CA TRP A 97 -4.07 -10.65 -8.88
C TRP A 97 -3.24 -10.06 -10.00
N LEU A 98 -1.95 -10.42 -10.06
CA LEU A 98 -1.03 -9.90 -11.06
C LEU A 98 -0.75 -10.93 -12.15
N GLY A 99 -0.79 -10.48 -13.39
CA GLY A 99 -0.35 -11.27 -14.54
C GLY A 99 1.17 -11.48 -14.60
N SER A 100 1.60 -12.20 -15.61
CA SER A 100 3.02 -12.58 -15.78
C SER A 100 3.95 -11.38 -16.01
N GLN A 101 3.41 -10.26 -16.48
CA GLN A 101 4.13 -9.00 -16.70
C GLN A 101 3.87 -7.97 -15.59
N GLY A 102 3.24 -8.37 -14.48
CA GLY A 102 2.91 -7.48 -13.37
C GLY A 102 1.70 -6.57 -13.60
N GLU A 103 0.94 -6.81 -14.67
CA GLU A 103 -0.32 -6.12 -14.97
C GLU A 103 -1.44 -6.57 -14.02
N PRO A 104 -2.34 -5.65 -13.59
CA PRO A 104 -3.48 -6.01 -12.76
C PRO A 104 -4.52 -6.80 -13.58
N LEU A 105 -4.97 -7.95 -13.06
CA LEU A 105 -5.96 -8.82 -13.70
C LEU A 105 -7.34 -8.70 -13.07
N ALA A 106 -7.43 -8.85 -11.75
CA ALA A 106 -8.69 -8.85 -11.01
C ALA A 106 -8.45 -8.45 -9.57
N ASP A 107 -9.46 -7.91 -8.92
CA ASP A 107 -9.45 -7.55 -7.51
C ASP A 107 -10.34 -8.49 -6.70
N GLU A 108 -9.93 -8.73 -5.46
CA GLU A 108 -10.65 -9.50 -4.44
C GLU A 108 -10.63 -8.72 -3.13
N VAL A 109 -11.78 -8.55 -2.49
CA VAL A 109 -11.86 -8.01 -1.13
C VAL A 109 -11.39 -9.09 -0.15
N VAL A 110 -10.29 -8.83 0.54
CA VAL A 110 -9.73 -9.74 1.55
C VAL A 110 -10.45 -9.57 2.89
N VAL A 111 -10.63 -8.32 3.31
CA VAL A 111 -11.36 -7.97 4.54
C VAL A 111 -11.80 -6.50 4.50
N ASP A 112 -13.05 -6.24 4.88
CA ASP A 112 -13.69 -4.91 4.85
C ASP A 112 -14.42 -4.56 6.17
N ASN A 113 -14.52 -5.51 7.09
CA ASN A 113 -15.25 -5.29 8.33
C ASN A 113 -14.64 -6.02 9.53
N TYR A 114 -14.91 -5.50 10.72
CA TYR A 114 -14.61 -6.12 11.99
C TYR A 114 -15.91 -6.28 12.81
N ARG A 115 -16.32 -7.53 13.08
CA ARG A 115 -17.54 -7.86 13.81
C ARG A 115 -18.81 -7.23 13.20
N GLY A 116 -18.87 -7.17 11.87
CA GLY A 116 -20.00 -6.60 11.13
C GLY A 116 -20.00 -5.07 10.99
N GLN A 117 -19.00 -4.37 11.54
CA GLN A 117 -18.81 -2.93 11.37
C GLN A 117 -17.75 -2.69 10.30
N ARG A 118 -18.01 -1.80 9.35
CA ARG A 118 -17.03 -1.47 8.30
C ARG A 118 -15.77 -0.88 8.91
N LEU A 119 -14.63 -1.27 8.36
CA LEU A 119 -13.33 -0.68 8.70
C LEU A 119 -13.36 0.84 8.48
N ASN A 120 -12.47 1.59 9.12
CA ASN A 120 -12.37 3.02 8.92
C ASN A 120 -11.83 3.33 7.51
N SER A 121 -10.55 3.23 7.33
CA SER A 121 -9.84 3.38 6.07
C SER A 121 -8.44 2.80 6.21
N PRO A 122 -8.25 1.50 5.96
CA PRO A 122 -6.95 0.85 6.06
C PRO A 122 -5.88 1.66 5.35
N ASN A 123 -4.74 1.88 6.05
CA ASN A 123 -3.72 2.82 5.60
C ASN A 123 -2.47 2.11 5.10
N ASP A 124 -1.81 1.32 5.94
CA ASP A 124 -0.60 0.59 5.56
C ASP A 124 -0.66 -0.85 6.08
N LEU A 125 0.10 -1.76 5.46
CA LEU A 125 0.01 -3.18 5.73
C LEU A 125 1.35 -3.90 5.53
N VAL A 126 1.48 -5.03 6.22
CA VAL A 126 2.60 -5.97 6.06
C VAL A 126 2.09 -7.41 6.06
N VAL A 127 2.81 -8.29 5.37
CA VAL A 127 2.56 -9.73 5.38
C VAL A 127 3.68 -10.41 6.16
N LYS A 128 3.30 -11.12 7.22
CA LYS A 128 4.22 -11.91 8.02
C LYS A 128 4.54 -13.24 7.32
N SER A 129 5.64 -13.89 7.71
CA SER A 129 6.08 -15.18 7.15
C SER A 129 5.07 -16.32 7.28
N ASP A 130 4.11 -16.24 8.20
CA ASP A 130 3.00 -17.19 8.35
C ASP A 130 1.80 -16.87 7.43
N GLY A 131 1.91 -15.86 6.56
CA GLY A 131 0.86 -15.39 5.65
C GLY A 131 -0.16 -14.47 6.31
N SER A 132 -0.09 -14.22 7.61
CA SER A 132 -1.00 -13.27 8.25
C SER A 132 -0.72 -11.83 7.80
N ILE A 133 -1.80 -11.08 7.58
CA ILE A 133 -1.79 -9.68 7.12
C ILE A 133 -2.03 -8.80 8.35
N TRP A 134 -1.14 -7.86 8.57
CA TRP A 134 -1.24 -6.87 9.64
C TRP A 134 -1.41 -5.50 9.02
N PHE A 135 -2.38 -4.74 9.47
CA PHE A 135 -2.66 -3.42 8.89
C PHE A 135 -3.18 -2.43 9.94
N THR A 136 -2.96 -1.15 9.66
CA THR A 136 -3.47 -0.02 10.42
C THR A 136 -4.78 0.46 9.84
N ASP A 137 -5.73 0.90 10.70
CA ASP A 137 -7.06 1.35 10.28
C ASP A 137 -7.42 2.72 10.89
N PRO A 138 -6.69 3.79 10.52
CA PRO A 138 -7.03 5.15 10.91
C PRO A 138 -8.22 5.69 10.09
N PRO A 139 -8.84 6.84 10.48
CA PRO A 139 -10.01 7.37 9.80
C PRO A 139 -9.69 8.29 8.62
N TYR A 140 -8.45 8.36 8.11
CA TYR A 140 -8.02 9.39 7.14
C TYR A 140 -8.91 9.43 5.90
N GLY A 141 -9.21 8.27 5.30
CA GLY A 141 -10.04 8.17 4.10
C GLY A 141 -11.54 8.42 4.31
N ILE A 142 -12.00 8.58 5.58
CA ILE A 142 -13.38 8.91 5.90
C ILE A 142 -13.57 10.30 6.51
N LEU A 143 -12.49 11.07 6.71
CA LEU A 143 -12.56 12.43 7.24
C LEU A 143 -13.03 13.44 6.17
N SER A 144 -12.70 13.21 4.92
CA SER A 144 -13.05 14.07 3.78
C SER A 144 -13.08 13.27 2.48
N ASP A 145 -13.59 13.91 1.40
CA ASP A 145 -13.62 13.33 0.05
C ASP A 145 -12.31 13.54 -0.74
N ARG A 146 -11.25 14.00 -0.08
CA ARG A 146 -9.94 14.23 -0.70
C ARG A 146 -9.10 12.96 -0.84
N GLU A 147 -9.23 12.06 0.13
CA GLU A 147 -8.41 10.85 0.25
C GLU A 147 -9.25 9.58 0.40
N GLY A 148 -10.55 9.70 0.08
CA GLY A 148 -11.53 8.63 0.21
C GLY A 148 -12.94 9.18 0.11
N HIS A 149 -13.86 8.63 0.87
CA HIS A 149 -15.26 9.04 0.90
C HIS A 149 -15.68 9.37 2.32
N LYS A 150 -16.06 10.64 2.58
CA LYS A 150 -16.46 11.10 3.91
C LYS A 150 -17.61 10.26 4.48
N ALA A 151 -17.36 9.70 5.65
CA ALA A 151 -18.30 8.85 6.37
C ALA A 151 -18.06 8.89 7.88
N PRO A 152 -19.03 8.53 8.72
CA PRO A 152 -18.80 8.29 10.14
C PRO A 152 -18.01 6.98 10.32
N SER A 153 -17.18 6.93 11.37
CA SER A 153 -16.58 5.68 11.82
C SER A 153 -17.66 4.80 12.45
N GLU A 154 -17.77 3.55 12.00
CA GLU A 154 -18.64 2.55 12.63
C GLU A 154 -17.94 1.88 13.81
N ILE A 155 -16.61 1.74 13.74
CA ILE A 155 -15.78 1.10 14.79
C ILE A 155 -15.57 2.04 15.98
N GLY A 156 -15.48 3.36 15.73
CA GLY A 156 -15.32 4.37 16.79
C GLY A 156 -13.92 4.39 17.44
N ALA A 157 -12.95 3.67 16.91
CA ALA A 157 -11.57 3.60 17.39
C ALA A 157 -10.61 3.35 16.23
N ASN A 158 -9.32 3.62 16.45
CA ASN A 158 -8.26 3.35 15.50
C ASN A 158 -7.50 2.11 15.98
N HIS A 159 -7.49 1.06 15.19
CA HIS A 159 -6.85 -0.19 15.56
C HIS A 159 -5.73 -0.56 14.60
N VAL A 160 -4.83 -1.39 15.10
CA VAL A 160 -4.00 -2.28 14.29
C VAL A 160 -4.68 -3.64 14.29
N TYR A 161 -4.85 -4.21 13.11
CA TYR A 161 -5.49 -5.51 12.95
C TYR A 161 -4.52 -6.58 12.47
N ARG A 162 -4.82 -7.83 12.85
CA ARG A 162 -4.23 -9.03 12.30
C ARG A 162 -5.32 -9.87 11.63
N TYR A 163 -5.19 -10.08 10.33
CA TYR A 163 -6.03 -10.99 9.55
C TYR A 163 -5.28 -12.30 9.27
N CYS A 164 -5.95 -13.43 9.53
CA CYS A 164 -5.43 -14.76 9.23
C CYS A 164 -6.16 -15.34 8.01
N PRO A 165 -5.52 -15.46 6.81
CA PRO A 165 -6.18 -15.95 5.61
C PRO A 165 -6.73 -17.37 5.73
N HIS A 166 -6.03 -18.24 6.49
CA HIS A 166 -6.44 -19.64 6.65
C HIS A 166 -7.76 -19.81 7.42
N THR A 167 -8.01 -18.96 8.40
CA THR A 167 -9.22 -19.03 9.25
C THR A 167 -10.21 -17.91 8.93
N GLN A 168 -9.84 -16.98 8.07
CA GLN A 168 -10.58 -15.76 7.75
C GLN A 168 -10.93 -14.92 9.00
N ASN A 169 -10.11 -15.04 10.04
CA ASN A 169 -10.34 -14.36 11.31
C ASN A 169 -9.60 -13.01 11.34
N LEU A 170 -10.32 -11.94 11.65
CA LEU A 170 -9.79 -10.62 11.95
C LEU A 170 -9.79 -10.39 13.45
N SER A 171 -8.65 -10.00 14.01
CA SER A 171 -8.48 -9.66 15.43
C SER A 171 -7.75 -8.34 15.59
N ILE A 172 -8.03 -7.63 16.67
CA ILE A 172 -7.20 -6.50 17.11
C ILE A 172 -5.85 -7.06 17.58
N ALA A 173 -4.74 -6.40 17.18
CA ALA A 173 -3.37 -6.79 17.51
C ALA A 173 -2.95 -6.32 18.89
#